data_456bc17d9f9378e5ee6e0c2d4dc6e24b
#
_entry.id   456bc17d9f9378e5ee6e0c2d4dc6e24b
#
_cell.length_a   1.000
_cell.length_b   1.000
_cell.length_c   1.000
_cell.angle_alpha   90.00
_cell.angle_beta   90.00
_cell.angle_gamma   90.00
#
_symmetry.space_group_name_H-M   'P 1'
#
loop_
_entity.id
_entity.type
_entity.pdbx_description
1 polymer ?
#
loop_
_entity_poly.entity_id
_entity_poly.type
_entity_poly.pdbx_seq_one_letter_code
_entity_poly.pdbx_strand_id
1 'polypeptide(L)'
;MVRERLAAVRIPLVGQLPEEVDPHEVPLPTLMVVTKVDRAREEDLQVLEELYGGAYPMLRVSVKTHAGLESLKVALWRHLSLVRVYAKPPGKTADRLEPFVLQEGSTVMDLADRIHRELAEKLQFARVWGGKLDGQRVAREFELRDRDVVELHF
;
A
#
# COMPACT_ATOMS: atom_id res chain seq x y z
N MET A 1 7.74 9.84 -25.49
CA MET A 1 8.47 9.51 -24.24
C MET A 1 7.79 8.39 -23.47
N VAL A 2 8.24 8.01 -22.21
CA VAL A 2 7.66 6.84 -21.48
C VAL A 2 6.16 6.95 -21.32
N ARG A 3 5.64 8.12 -20.90
CA ARG A 3 4.19 8.36 -20.72
C ARG A 3 3.37 8.07 -21.98
N GLU A 4 3.79 8.57 -23.11
CA GLU A 4 3.09 8.38 -24.41
C GLU A 4 3.14 6.92 -24.87
N ARG A 5 4.26 6.24 -24.66
CA ARG A 5 4.40 4.82 -24.98
C ARG A 5 3.50 3.94 -24.13
N LEU A 6 3.38 4.23 -22.84
CA LEU A 6 2.50 3.49 -21.95
C LEU A 6 1.03 3.77 -22.28
N ALA A 7 0.67 5.02 -22.53
CA ALA A 7 -0.70 5.37 -22.97
C ALA A 7 -1.07 4.68 -24.29
N ALA A 8 -0.15 4.56 -25.25
CA ALA A 8 -0.37 3.89 -26.51
C ALA A 8 -0.67 2.38 -26.37
N VAL A 9 -0.24 1.75 -25.28
CA VAL A 9 -0.55 0.35 -24.92
C VAL A 9 -1.62 0.26 -23.82
N ARG A 10 -2.40 1.31 -23.65
CA ARG A 10 -3.53 1.40 -22.70
C ARG A 10 -3.12 1.26 -21.23
N ILE A 11 -1.94 1.74 -20.88
CA ILE A 11 -1.45 1.85 -19.50
C ILE A 11 -1.23 3.34 -19.19
N PRO A 12 -2.30 4.11 -18.91
CA PRO A 12 -2.14 5.51 -18.57
C PRO A 12 -1.49 5.66 -17.18
N LEU A 13 -0.52 6.57 -17.07
CA LEU A 13 0.02 6.98 -15.77
C LEU A 13 -0.95 7.98 -15.14
N VAL A 14 -1.38 7.72 -13.92
CA VAL A 14 -2.36 8.53 -13.19
C VAL A 14 -1.84 8.91 -11.80
N GLY A 15 -2.17 10.09 -11.31
CA GLY A 15 -1.81 10.52 -9.95
C GLY A 15 -2.62 9.79 -8.89
N GLN A 16 -3.89 9.48 -9.20
CA GLN A 16 -4.80 8.67 -8.38
C GLN A 16 -5.61 7.77 -9.31
N LEU A 17 -6.01 6.61 -8.81
CA LEU A 17 -6.92 5.74 -9.56
C LEU A 17 -8.27 6.46 -9.74
N PRO A 18 -8.81 6.52 -10.96
CA PRO A 18 -10.15 7.04 -11.20
C PRO A 18 -11.21 6.11 -10.57
N GLU A 19 -12.36 6.67 -10.19
CA GLU A 19 -13.49 5.89 -9.66
C GLU A 19 -14.02 4.88 -10.68
N GLU A 20 -14.04 5.28 -11.96
CA GLU A 20 -14.40 4.40 -13.08
C GLU A 20 -13.19 4.21 -13.98
N VAL A 21 -12.85 2.96 -14.25
CA VAL A 21 -11.75 2.56 -15.12
C VAL A 21 -12.33 1.96 -16.40
N ASP A 22 -11.85 2.43 -17.56
CA ASP A 22 -12.18 1.78 -18.84
C ASP A 22 -11.72 0.30 -18.76
N PRO A 23 -12.60 -0.69 -19.03
CA PRO A 23 -12.24 -2.12 -18.99
C PRO A 23 -11.05 -2.50 -19.90
N HIS A 24 -10.71 -1.64 -20.85
CA HIS A 24 -9.59 -1.84 -21.76
C HIS A 24 -8.31 -1.11 -21.35
N GLU A 25 -8.33 -0.36 -20.24
CA GLU A 25 -7.17 0.36 -19.72
C GLU A 25 -6.72 -0.23 -18.39
N VAL A 26 -5.42 -0.17 -18.15
CA VAL A 26 -4.80 -0.52 -16.86
C VAL A 26 -4.12 0.73 -16.32
N PRO A 27 -4.85 1.63 -15.64
CA PRO A 27 -4.26 2.84 -15.09
C PRO A 27 -3.23 2.49 -14.02
N LEU A 28 -2.04 3.07 -14.15
CA LEU A 28 -0.93 2.85 -13.24
C LEU A 28 -0.77 4.05 -12.30
N PRO A 29 -1.11 3.91 -11.00
CA PRO A 29 -0.85 4.95 -10.01
C PRO A 29 0.62 5.35 -10.03
N THR A 30 0.90 6.64 -10.09
CA THR A 30 2.24 7.15 -10.33
C THR A 30 2.60 8.23 -9.33
N LEU A 31 3.74 8.07 -8.68
CA LEU A 31 4.37 9.05 -7.81
C LEU A 31 5.60 9.62 -8.49
N MET A 32 5.68 10.94 -8.62
CA MET A 32 6.87 11.61 -9.15
C MET A 32 7.86 11.90 -8.03
N VAL A 33 9.10 11.44 -8.20
CA VAL A 33 10.17 11.69 -7.24
C VAL A 33 11.27 12.51 -7.90
N VAL A 34 11.43 13.76 -7.45
CA VAL A 34 12.52 14.66 -7.87
C VAL A 34 13.72 14.39 -6.99
N THR A 35 14.77 13.84 -7.58
CA THR A 35 15.99 13.46 -6.85
C THR A 35 17.06 14.56 -6.92
N LYS A 36 18.06 14.48 -6.01
CA LYS A 36 19.21 15.38 -5.98
C LYS A 36 18.84 16.85 -5.79
N VAL A 37 17.79 17.14 -5.02
CA VAL A 37 17.31 18.51 -4.79
C VAL A 37 18.35 19.39 -4.09
N ASP A 38 19.37 18.81 -3.46
CA ASP A 38 20.53 19.52 -2.91
C ASP A 38 21.39 20.23 -3.98
N ARG A 39 21.16 19.94 -5.25
CA ARG A 39 21.89 20.52 -6.38
C ARG A 39 20.98 21.34 -7.32
N ALA A 40 19.68 21.29 -7.10
CA ALA A 40 18.70 22.01 -7.89
C ALA A 40 18.52 23.44 -7.35
N ARG A 41 18.20 24.37 -8.23
CA ARG A 41 17.74 25.70 -7.83
C ARG A 41 16.24 25.63 -7.52
N GLU A 42 15.78 26.45 -6.58
CA GLU A 42 14.36 26.46 -6.21
C GLU A 42 13.45 26.84 -7.40
N GLU A 43 13.92 27.73 -8.27
CA GLU A 43 13.21 28.09 -9.50
C GLU A 43 12.94 26.89 -10.42
N ASP A 44 13.95 26.02 -10.59
CA ASP A 44 13.81 24.83 -11.42
C ASP A 44 12.80 23.83 -10.81
N LEU A 45 12.76 23.75 -9.47
CA LEU A 45 11.80 22.92 -8.74
C LEU A 45 10.36 23.46 -8.84
N GLN A 46 10.20 24.78 -8.81
CA GLN A 46 8.90 25.42 -9.01
C GLN A 46 8.35 25.17 -10.43
N VAL A 47 9.19 25.29 -11.44
CA VAL A 47 8.79 24.96 -12.83
C VAL A 47 8.34 23.51 -12.96
N LEU A 48 9.03 22.57 -12.31
CA LEU A 48 8.60 21.16 -12.30
C LEU A 48 7.24 20.98 -11.61
N GLU A 49 7.02 21.68 -10.50
CA GLU A 49 5.76 21.66 -9.77
C GLU A 49 4.60 22.20 -10.62
N GLU A 50 4.82 23.31 -11.32
CA GLU A 50 3.83 23.91 -12.23
C GLU A 50 3.49 22.98 -13.40
N LEU A 51 4.49 22.29 -13.96
CA LEU A 51 4.31 21.43 -15.12
C LEU A 51 3.66 20.08 -14.78
N TYR A 52 3.93 19.52 -13.60
CA TYR A 52 3.58 18.14 -13.28
C TYR A 52 2.81 17.96 -11.98
N GLY A 53 2.84 18.93 -11.05
CA GLY A 53 2.22 18.82 -9.72
C GLY A 53 0.70 18.65 -9.77
N GLY A 54 0.04 19.18 -10.80
CA GLY A 54 -1.40 18.95 -11.02
C GLY A 54 -1.75 17.57 -11.56
N ALA A 55 -0.77 16.85 -12.14
CA ALA A 55 -1.00 15.54 -12.73
C ALA A 55 -0.60 14.37 -11.80
N TYR A 56 0.45 14.57 -10.99
CA TYR A 56 1.03 13.54 -10.14
C TYR A 56 1.38 14.07 -8.76
N PRO A 57 1.20 13.27 -7.69
CA PRO A 57 1.83 13.56 -6.40
C PRO A 57 3.34 13.67 -6.60
N MET A 58 3.96 14.74 -6.08
CA MET A 58 5.39 15.01 -6.25
C MET A 58 6.11 15.04 -4.91
N LEU A 59 7.27 14.40 -4.85
CA LEU A 59 8.17 14.44 -3.71
C LEU A 59 9.57 14.90 -4.13
N ARG A 60 10.17 15.75 -3.30
CA ARG A 60 11.52 16.26 -3.45
C ARG A 60 12.46 15.55 -2.48
N VAL A 61 13.52 14.89 -2.98
CA VAL A 61 14.43 14.11 -2.15
C VAL A 61 15.90 14.34 -2.49
N SER A 62 16.75 14.19 -1.48
CA SER A 62 18.20 14.11 -1.64
C SER A 62 18.78 13.02 -0.76
N VAL A 63 19.43 12.04 -1.37
CA VAL A 63 20.16 11.01 -0.64
C VAL A 63 21.37 11.61 0.09
N LYS A 64 22.01 12.62 -0.49
CA LYS A 64 23.20 13.27 0.09
C LYS A 64 22.90 14.01 1.39
N THR A 65 21.78 14.72 1.47
CA THR A 65 21.35 15.49 2.64
C THR A 65 20.30 14.78 3.48
N HIS A 66 19.85 13.60 3.06
CA HIS A 66 18.73 12.86 3.63
C HIS A 66 17.38 13.58 3.60
N ALA A 67 17.28 14.74 2.89
CA ALA A 67 16.05 15.49 2.77
C ALA A 67 14.96 14.67 2.07
N GLY A 68 13.74 14.68 2.62
CA GLY A 68 12.55 14.07 2.03
C GLY A 68 12.51 12.53 2.05
N LEU A 69 13.54 11.81 2.53
CA LEU A 69 13.59 10.35 2.47
C LEU A 69 12.53 9.68 3.36
N GLU A 70 12.24 10.22 4.54
CA GLU A 70 11.18 9.68 5.40
C GLU A 70 9.80 9.92 4.79
N SER A 71 9.58 11.10 4.22
CA SER A 71 8.35 11.40 3.48
C SER A 71 8.16 10.45 2.28
N LEU A 72 9.25 10.11 1.58
CA LEU A 72 9.22 9.14 0.48
C LEU A 72 8.78 7.76 0.95
N LYS A 73 9.31 7.26 2.07
CA LYS A 73 8.90 5.97 2.64
C LYS A 73 7.40 5.93 2.94
N VAL A 74 6.90 6.99 3.59
CA VAL A 74 5.47 7.09 3.92
C VAL A 74 4.60 7.18 2.67
N ALA A 75 5.03 7.97 1.68
CA ALA A 75 4.29 8.12 0.43
C ALA A 75 4.27 6.83 -0.38
N LEU A 76 5.40 6.11 -0.48
CA LEU A 76 5.46 4.81 -1.14
C LEU A 76 4.53 3.80 -0.47
N TRP A 77 4.53 3.75 0.88
CA TRP A 77 3.64 2.86 1.61
C TRP A 77 2.17 3.13 1.28
N ARG A 78 1.76 4.38 1.33
CA ARG A 78 0.38 4.79 0.99
C ARG A 78 0.04 4.52 -0.47
N HIS A 79 1.01 4.77 -1.37
CA HIS A 79 0.80 4.59 -2.81
C HIS A 79 0.64 3.13 -3.22
N LEU A 80 1.25 2.21 -2.46
CA LEU A 80 1.13 0.77 -2.69
C LEU A 80 -0.17 0.19 -2.13
N SER A 81 -0.94 0.97 -1.36
CA SER A 81 -2.18 0.50 -0.69
C SER A 81 -1.96 -0.84 0.02
N LEU A 82 -0.92 -0.91 0.85
CA LEU A 82 -0.56 -2.12 1.59
C LEU A 82 -0.95 -2.00 3.07
N VAL A 83 -1.36 -3.12 3.64
CA VAL A 83 -1.61 -3.29 5.07
C VAL A 83 -0.70 -4.37 5.66
N ARG A 84 -0.22 -4.13 6.88
CA ARG A 84 0.55 -5.10 7.67
C ARG A 84 -0.37 -5.78 8.66
N VAL A 85 -0.38 -7.07 8.65
CA VAL A 85 -1.19 -7.89 9.56
C VAL A 85 -0.29 -8.86 10.29
N TYR A 86 -0.50 -9.03 11.57
CA TYR A 86 0.27 -9.93 12.42
C TYR A 86 -0.57 -11.15 12.78
N ALA A 87 -0.18 -12.32 12.34
CA ALA A 87 -0.82 -13.56 12.75
C ALA A 87 -0.28 -14.03 14.10
N LYS A 88 -1.15 -14.55 14.96
CA LYS A 88 -0.74 -15.20 16.20
C LYS A 88 -1.42 -16.56 16.36
N PRO A 89 -0.71 -17.55 16.93
CA PRO A 89 -1.35 -18.81 17.34
C PRO A 89 -2.35 -18.56 18.48
N PRO A 90 -3.40 -19.39 18.61
CA PRO A 90 -4.34 -19.32 19.71
C PRO A 90 -3.63 -19.34 21.09
N GLY A 91 -4.02 -18.42 21.97
CA GLY A 91 -3.48 -18.31 23.32
C GLY A 91 -2.05 -17.79 23.45
N LYS A 92 -1.39 -17.39 22.35
CA LYS A 92 -0.04 -16.82 22.37
C LYS A 92 -0.06 -15.32 22.07
N THR A 93 1.05 -14.63 22.39
CA THR A 93 1.27 -13.24 21.97
C THR A 93 1.64 -13.19 20.51
N ALA A 94 1.24 -12.10 19.83
CA ALA A 94 1.64 -11.87 18.44
C ALA A 94 3.13 -11.55 18.35
N ASP A 95 3.81 -12.17 17.41
CA ASP A 95 5.12 -11.69 16.97
C ASP A 95 4.89 -10.49 16.03
N ARG A 96 5.42 -9.35 16.43
CA ARG A 96 5.31 -8.10 15.66
C ARG A 96 6.55 -7.79 14.82
N LEU A 97 7.50 -8.69 14.76
CA LEU A 97 8.72 -8.52 13.98
C LEU A 97 8.50 -8.87 12.50
N GLU A 98 7.61 -9.84 12.23
CA GLU A 98 7.36 -10.34 10.88
C GLU A 98 5.88 -10.20 10.50
N PRO A 99 5.44 -9.04 9.99
CA PRO A 99 4.07 -8.86 9.51
C PRO A 99 3.86 -9.56 8.17
N PHE A 100 2.66 -10.09 7.97
CA PHE A 100 2.15 -10.38 6.62
C PHE A 100 1.78 -9.08 5.94
N VAL A 101 2.31 -8.85 4.74
CA VAL A 101 1.97 -7.69 3.91
C VAL A 101 0.92 -8.13 2.90
N LEU A 102 -0.24 -7.48 2.95
CA LEU A 102 -1.39 -7.72 2.09
C LEU A 102 -1.80 -6.43 1.38
N GLN A 103 -2.63 -6.55 0.35
CA GLN A 103 -3.29 -5.39 -0.26
C GLN A 103 -4.36 -4.82 0.68
N GLU A 104 -4.58 -3.52 0.63
CA GLU A 104 -5.73 -2.90 1.27
C GLU A 104 -7.03 -3.52 0.73
N GLY A 105 -8.01 -3.76 1.62
CA GLY A 105 -9.21 -4.50 1.27
C GLY A 105 -9.08 -6.02 1.39
N SER A 106 -7.88 -6.56 1.67
CA SER A 106 -7.72 -8.00 1.93
C SER A 106 -8.47 -8.44 3.18
N THR A 107 -8.97 -9.66 3.14
CA THR A 107 -9.80 -10.27 4.17
C THR A 107 -9.01 -11.24 5.07
N VAL A 108 -9.67 -11.74 6.11
CA VAL A 108 -9.14 -12.84 6.95
C VAL A 108 -8.86 -14.10 6.10
N MET A 109 -9.68 -14.35 5.07
CA MET A 109 -9.49 -15.49 4.16
C MET A 109 -8.20 -15.30 3.35
N ASP A 110 -7.94 -14.10 2.83
CA ASP A 110 -6.70 -13.81 2.08
C ASP A 110 -5.45 -13.97 2.95
N LEU A 111 -5.53 -13.60 4.24
CA LEU A 111 -4.47 -13.87 5.20
C LEU A 111 -4.25 -15.37 5.40
N ALA A 112 -5.31 -16.14 5.57
CA ALA A 112 -5.22 -17.60 5.76
C ALA A 112 -4.60 -18.28 4.53
N ASP A 113 -5.01 -17.89 3.33
CA ASP A 113 -4.45 -18.35 2.05
C ASP A 113 -2.96 -18.01 1.92
N ARG A 114 -2.58 -16.81 2.35
CA ARG A 114 -1.18 -16.35 2.34
C ARG A 114 -0.29 -17.14 3.30
N ILE A 115 -0.86 -17.64 4.40
CA ILE A 115 -0.14 -18.50 5.35
C ILE A 115 -0.06 -19.93 4.77
N HIS A 116 -1.18 -20.53 4.44
CA HIS A 116 -1.24 -21.84 3.82
C HIS A 116 -2.66 -22.14 3.29
N ARG A 117 -2.77 -22.57 2.03
CA ARG A 117 -4.03 -22.81 1.34
C ARG A 117 -4.95 -23.81 2.09
N GLU A 118 -4.39 -24.90 2.62
CA GLU A 118 -5.18 -25.89 3.38
C GLU A 118 -5.78 -25.31 4.68
N LEU A 119 -5.14 -24.29 5.26
CA LEU A 119 -5.67 -23.60 6.43
C LEU A 119 -6.86 -22.72 6.05
N ALA A 120 -6.79 -22.05 4.89
CA ALA A 120 -7.90 -21.25 4.39
C ALA A 120 -9.17 -22.10 4.18
N GLU A 121 -9.04 -23.31 3.64
CA GLU A 121 -10.18 -24.22 3.43
C GLU A 121 -10.84 -24.67 4.75
N LYS A 122 -10.07 -24.81 5.82
CA LYS A 122 -10.56 -25.25 7.16
C LYS A 122 -10.95 -24.09 8.06
N LEU A 123 -10.71 -22.86 7.65
CA LEU A 123 -10.96 -21.67 8.46
C LEU A 123 -12.44 -21.53 8.82
N GLN A 124 -12.74 -21.51 10.12
CA GLN A 124 -14.09 -21.30 10.63
C GLN A 124 -14.37 -19.84 10.95
N PHE A 125 -13.48 -19.20 11.67
CA PHE A 125 -13.55 -17.77 12.05
C PHE A 125 -12.17 -17.27 12.47
N ALA A 126 -12.08 -15.97 12.69
CA ALA A 126 -10.89 -15.37 13.29
C ALA A 126 -11.26 -14.50 14.50
N ARG A 127 -10.27 -14.20 15.33
CA ARG A 127 -10.33 -13.12 16.31
C ARG A 127 -9.36 -12.02 15.91
N VAL A 128 -9.80 -10.77 16.01
CA VAL A 128 -9.01 -9.62 15.57
C VAL A 128 -8.84 -8.64 16.72
N TRP A 129 -7.62 -8.16 16.89
CA TRP A 129 -7.22 -7.05 17.75
C TRP A 129 -6.64 -5.95 16.87
N GLY A 130 -7.20 -4.75 16.95
CA GLY A 130 -6.76 -3.59 16.17
C GLY A 130 -7.85 -2.53 16.10
N GLY A 131 -7.46 -1.26 15.99
CA GLY A 131 -8.41 -0.16 15.99
C GLY A 131 -9.31 -0.14 17.22
N LYS A 132 -10.59 -0.45 17.03
CA LYS A 132 -11.59 -0.57 18.11
C LYS A 132 -11.87 -2.01 18.55
N LEU A 133 -11.21 -2.99 17.92
CA LEU A 133 -11.42 -4.40 18.19
C LEU A 133 -10.44 -4.89 19.26
N ASP A 134 -10.95 -5.68 20.23
CA ASP A 134 -10.16 -6.29 21.29
C ASP A 134 -10.48 -7.79 21.38
N GLY A 135 -9.98 -8.57 20.41
CA GLY A 135 -10.19 -10.01 20.32
C GLY A 135 -11.59 -10.41 19.88
N GLN A 136 -12.28 -9.55 19.18
CA GLN A 136 -13.62 -9.85 18.67
C GLN A 136 -13.58 -10.92 17.59
N ARG A 137 -14.56 -11.82 17.65
CA ARG A 137 -14.77 -12.85 16.64
C ARG A 137 -15.33 -12.18 15.38
N VAL A 138 -14.68 -12.46 14.24
CA VAL A 138 -15.07 -11.96 12.92
C VAL A 138 -15.23 -13.10 11.92
N ALA A 139 -15.99 -12.86 10.85
CA ALA A 139 -16.16 -13.79 9.75
C ALA A 139 -14.92 -13.84 8.85
N ARG A 140 -14.87 -14.79 7.94
CA ARG A 140 -13.75 -14.98 7.00
C ARG A 140 -13.60 -13.83 6.02
N GLU A 141 -14.71 -13.18 5.69
CA GLU A 141 -14.82 -12.05 4.75
C GLU A 141 -14.53 -10.69 5.42
N PHE A 142 -14.15 -10.70 6.71
CA PHE A 142 -13.82 -9.46 7.43
C PHE A 142 -12.56 -8.82 6.84
N GLU A 143 -12.68 -7.55 6.43
CA GLU A 143 -11.59 -6.75 5.87
C GLU A 143 -10.59 -6.34 6.94
N LEU A 144 -9.32 -6.64 6.70
CA LEU A 144 -8.21 -6.38 7.60
C LEU A 144 -7.65 -4.96 7.40
N ARG A 145 -7.18 -4.37 8.50
CA ARG A 145 -6.59 -3.03 8.53
C ARG A 145 -5.12 -3.08 8.91
N ASP A 146 -4.40 -2.02 8.58
CA ASP A 146 -2.98 -1.93 8.93
C ASP A 146 -2.78 -2.07 10.44
N ARG A 147 -1.87 -2.97 10.83
CA ARG A 147 -1.48 -3.35 12.19
C ARG A 147 -2.50 -4.20 12.95
N ASP A 148 -3.49 -4.75 12.30
CA ASP A 148 -4.35 -5.75 12.94
C ASP A 148 -3.54 -6.97 13.37
N VAL A 149 -3.91 -7.53 14.51
CA VAL A 149 -3.43 -8.82 15.01
C VAL A 149 -4.55 -9.83 14.84
N VAL A 150 -4.28 -10.95 14.18
CA VAL A 150 -5.28 -11.95 13.82
C VAL A 150 -4.93 -13.30 14.40
N GLU A 151 -5.89 -13.92 15.06
CA GLU A 151 -5.85 -15.31 15.53
C GLU A 151 -6.83 -16.11 14.68
N LEU A 152 -6.31 -17.03 13.89
CA LEU A 152 -7.11 -17.89 13.02
C LEU A 152 -7.58 -19.15 13.80
N HIS A 153 -8.84 -19.54 13.60
CA HIS A 153 -9.45 -20.74 14.20
C HIS A 153 -9.95 -21.68 13.10
N PHE A 154 -9.48 -22.92 13.17
CA PHE A 154 -9.73 -23.96 12.18
C PHE A 154 -10.61 -25.08 12.74
#